data_41aa3d55dc6a1f4ef4e230e626cacb1d
#
_entry.id   41aa3d55dc6a1f4ef4e230e626cacb1d
#
_cell.length_a   1.000
_cell.length_b   1.000
_cell.length_c   1.000
_cell.angle_alpha   90.00
_cell.angle_beta   90.00
_cell.angle_gamma   90.00
#
_symmetry.space_group_name_H-M   'P 1'
#
loop_
_entity.id
_entity.type
_entity.pdbx_description
1 polymer ?
#
loop_
_entity_poly.entity_id
_entity_poly.type
_entity_poly.pdbx_seq_one_letter_code
_entity_poly.pdbx_strand_id
1 'polypeptide(L)'
;MEKTMDKIIALAKARGFVYPGSEIYGGLANTWDYGNLGVELKNNVKRAWWQKFIQESPYNVGVDCAILMNPQTWVASGHLGGFADPLMDCKECHERFRADKLIEDYMAENNMEIEGSVDGWSNEEMESFIEEKNICCPSCGKHNFTGIRQFNLMFKTFQGVTEDAKNTVYLRPETAQGIFVNFKNVQRTSRKKIPFGIGQIGKSFRNEITPGNFTFRTREFEQMELEFFCEPGTDLEWFDYWRSFCINWLKDLGIKDEEMRARDHSPEELCFYSKGTTDIEFLFPFGWGELWGIADRTDYDLTQHQTVSGEPMDYFDDEKKEKYIPYVIEPSLGADRVTLAFLCAAYDEENIGTEEKPDVRTVLHFHPALAPVKIGVLPLSKKLGEEAEKVYAELCKYYNCEYDDRGNIGKRYRRQDEIGTPFCVTYDFDSEEDGAVTVRDRDTMEQERVKIEDLKAYFEKKFEY
;
A
#
# COMPACT_ATOMS: atom_id res chain seq x y z
N MET A 1 12.81 18.48 -13.57
CA MET A 1 13.43 17.38 -14.36
C MET A 1 12.46 16.22 -14.44
N GLU A 2 12.63 15.30 -15.40
CA GLU A 2 11.71 14.16 -15.53
C GLU A 2 11.85 13.20 -14.35
N LYS A 3 10.70 12.86 -13.74
CA LYS A 3 10.57 11.91 -12.63
C LYS A 3 10.51 10.49 -13.21
N THR A 4 11.51 9.65 -12.92
CA THR A 4 11.57 8.26 -13.39
C THR A 4 11.66 7.28 -12.25
N MET A 5 11.21 6.03 -12.46
CA MET A 5 11.34 4.97 -11.45
C MET A 5 12.79 4.70 -11.07
N ASP A 6 13.72 4.75 -12.03
CA ASP A 6 15.15 4.52 -11.77
C ASP A 6 15.73 5.51 -10.76
N LYS A 7 15.39 6.81 -10.89
CA LYS A 7 15.80 7.84 -9.92
C LYS A 7 15.24 7.59 -8.52
N ILE A 8 13.96 7.25 -8.44
CA ILE A 8 13.27 6.97 -7.18
C ILE A 8 13.85 5.72 -6.52
N ILE A 9 14.06 4.65 -7.28
CA ILE A 9 14.69 3.41 -6.78
C ILE A 9 16.12 3.66 -6.32
N ALA A 10 16.90 4.44 -7.08
CA ALA A 10 18.27 4.78 -6.71
C ALA A 10 18.31 5.57 -5.39
N LEU A 11 17.43 6.57 -5.23
CA LEU A 11 17.30 7.33 -3.99
C LEU A 11 16.86 6.41 -2.83
N ALA A 12 15.84 5.59 -3.05
CA ALA A 12 15.30 4.69 -2.03
C ALA A 12 16.37 3.73 -1.48
N LYS A 13 17.18 3.13 -2.36
CA LYS A 13 18.30 2.27 -1.98
C LYS A 13 19.42 3.05 -1.28
N ALA A 14 19.83 4.19 -1.84
CA ALA A 14 20.93 4.98 -1.31
C ALA A 14 20.63 5.58 0.07
N ARG A 15 19.36 5.85 0.39
CA ARG A 15 18.93 6.50 1.64
C ARG A 15 18.31 5.54 2.66
N GLY A 16 18.23 4.25 2.36
CA GLY A 16 17.75 3.26 3.32
C GLY A 16 16.24 3.20 3.45
N PHE A 17 15.52 3.50 2.38
CA PHE A 17 14.09 3.22 2.30
C PHE A 17 13.82 1.75 1.98
N VAL A 18 14.47 1.21 0.97
CA VAL A 18 14.26 -0.17 0.53
C VAL A 18 15.58 -0.79 0.07
N TYR A 19 15.84 -2.03 0.47
CA TYR A 19 16.97 -2.83 0.03
C TYR A 19 16.50 -4.08 -0.72
N PRO A 20 17.31 -4.66 -1.64
CA PRO A 20 17.04 -6.00 -2.17
C PRO A 20 17.03 -7.02 -1.04
N GLY A 21 15.99 -7.84 -0.98
CA GLY A 21 15.88 -8.88 0.05
C GLY A 21 16.99 -9.92 -0.07
N SER A 22 17.69 -10.22 1.03
CA SER A 22 18.79 -11.19 1.06
C SER A 22 19.95 -10.88 0.10
N GLU A 23 20.28 -9.62 -0.09
CA GLU A 23 21.24 -9.12 -1.08
C GLU A 23 22.61 -9.79 -1.00
N ILE A 24 23.11 -10.10 0.21
CA ILE A 24 24.41 -10.77 0.42
C ILE A 24 24.51 -12.16 -0.18
N TYR A 25 23.37 -12.79 -0.50
CA TYR A 25 23.29 -14.10 -1.17
C TYR A 25 22.87 -13.98 -2.64
N GLY A 26 22.95 -12.78 -3.23
CA GLY A 26 22.49 -12.52 -4.59
C GLY A 26 21.01 -12.15 -4.71
N GLY A 27 20.32 -12.02 -3.59
CA GLY A 27 18.92 -11.65 -3.54
C GLY A 27 17.94 -12.78 -3.86
N LEU A 28 16.67 -12.48 -3.72
CA LEU A 28 15.56 -13.28 -4.21
C LEU A 28 14.71 -12.40 -5.12
N ALA A 29 14.38 -12.89 -6.31
CA ALA A 29 13.72 -12.09 -7.35
C ALA A 29 12.47 -11.36 -6.82
N ASN A 30 12.47 -10.05 -6.99
CA ASN A 30 11.43 -9.11 -6.57
C ASN A 30 11.00 -9.26 -5.10
N THR A 31 11.97 -9.48 -4.23
CA THR A 31 11.82 -9.47 -2.77
C THR A 31 12.60 -8.28 -2.21
N TRP A 32 11.96 -7.52 -1.34
CA TRP A 32 12.47 -6.26 -0.85
C TRP A 32 12.36 -6.18 0.68
N ASP A 33 13.40 -5.62 1.31
CA ASP A 33 13.42 -5.30 2.72
C ASP A 33 13.24 -3.78 2.90
N TYR A 34 12.36 -3.36 3.80
CA TYR A 34 12.27 -1.96 4.19
C TYR A 34 13.43 -1.64 5.13
N GLY A 35 14.24 -0.65 4.75
CA GLY A 35 15.35 -0.17 5.56
C GLY A 35 14.89 0.72 6.71
N ASN A 36 15.84 1.36 7.38
CA ASN A 36 15.57 2.21 8.55
C ASN A 36 14.62 3.39 8.28
N LEU A 37 14.67 4.01 7.11
CA LEU A 37 13.71 5.06 6.74
C LEU A 37 12.42 4.48 6.16
N GLY A 38 12.53 3.40 5.41
CA GLY A 38 11.38 2.75 4.79
C GLY A 38 10.40 2.16 5.80
N VAL A 39 10.90 1.53 6.87
CA VAL A 39 10.05 0.97 7.93
C VAL A 39 9.29 2.08 8.68
N GLU A 40 9.93 3.21 8.93
CA GLU A 40 9.28 4.36 9.57
C GLU A 40 8.22 4.99 8.65
N LEU A 41 8.52 5.18 7.36
CA LEU A 41 7.56 5.66 6.38
C LEU A 41 6.33 4.75 6.31
N LYS A 42 6.54 3.44 6.13
CA LYS A 42 5.46 2.46 6.05
C LYS A 42 4.63 2.38 7.35
N ASN A 43 5.28 2.45 8.52
CA ASN A 43 4.57 2.47 9.80
C ASN A 43 3.76 3.76 9.97
N ASN A 44 4.25 4.91 9.50
CA ASN A 44 3.51 6.16 9.52
C ASN A 44 2.27 6.10 8.60
N VAL A 45 2.42 5.52 7.41
CA VAL A 45 1.28 5.26 6.49
C VAL A 45 0.22 4.38 7.16
N LYS A 46 0.64 3.27 7.76
CA LYS A 46 -0.28 2.36 8.48
C LYS A 46 -0.96 3.04 9.68
N ARG A 47 -0.21 3.88 10.41
CA ARG A 47 -0.74 4.65 11.55
C ARG A 47 -1.77 5.67 11.08
N ALA A 48 -1.50 6.42 10.00
CA ALA A 48 -2.43 7.38 9.43
C ALA A 48 -3.74 6.70 8.97
N TRP A 49 -3.63 5.52 8.33
CA TRP A 49 -4.80 4.72 7.98
C TRP A 49 -5.58 4.26 9.21
N TRP A 50 -4.89 3.66 10.20
CA TRP A 50 -5.53 3.17 11.42
C TRP A 50 -6.24 4.28 12.20
N GLN A 51 -5.61 5.44 12.27
CA GLN A 51 -6.18 6.61 12.93
C GLN A 51 -7.51 7.00 12.27
N LYS A 52 -7.53 7.21 10.95
CA LYS A 52 -8.71 7.68 10.24
C LYS A 52 -9.81 6.63 10.08
N PHE A 53 -9.41 5.40 9.73
CA PHE A 53 -10.38 4.33 9.43
C PHE A 53 -10.89 3.61 10.68
N ILE A 54 -10.09 3.53 11.75
CA ILE A 54 -10.45 2.78 12.95
C ILE A 54 -10.66 3.69 14.16
N GLN A 55 -9.64 4.46 14.54
CA GLN A 55 -9.66 5.21 15.80
C GLN A 55 -10.67 6.35 15.79
N GLU A 56 -10.72 7.16 14.75
CA GLU A 56 -11.62 8.32 14.60
C GLU A 56 -13.01 7.92 14.09
N SER A 57 -13.18 6.70 13.59
CA SER A 57 -14.46 6.21 13.08
C SER A 57 -15.41 5.81 14.21
N PRO A 58 -16.64 6.31 14.23
CA PRO A 58 -17.65 5.87 15.20
C PRO A 58 -18.15 4.44 14.91
N TYR A 59 -17.91 3.94 13.70
CA TYR A 59 -18.42 2.66 13.21
C TYR A 59 -17.45 1.52 13.42
N ASN A 60 -16.15 1.73 13.20
CA ASN A 60 -15.20 0.67 12.96
C ASN A 60 -14.49 0.18 14.23
N VAL A 61 -14.03 -1.06 14.17
CA VAL A 61 -13.12 -1.69 15.14
C VAL A 61 -12.03 -2.44 14.42
N GLY A 62 -10.95 -2.76 15.12
CA GLY A 62 -9.81 -3.47 14.53
C GLY A 62 -9.72 -4.92 14.98
N VAL A 63 -9.10 -5.75 14.15
CA VAL A 63 -8.67 -7.12 14.47
C VAL A 63 -7.26 -7.38 13.97
N ASP A 64 -6.64 -8.44 14.46
CA ASP A 64 -5.40 -9.02 13.92
C ASP A 64 -5.58 -10.54 13.86
N CYS A 65 -5.91 -11.05 12.68
CA CYS A 65 -6.20 -12.46 12.46
C CYS A 65 -4.93 -13.23 12.10
N ALA A 66 -4.86 -14.51 12.46
CA ALA A 66 -3.76 -15.38 12.10
C ALA A 66 -3.59 -15.51 10.57
N ILE A 67 -2.34 -15.59 10.11
CA ILE A 67 -2.00 -15.86 8.70
C ILE A 67 -2.42 -17.28 8.31
N LEU A 68 -2.12 -18.26 9.18
CA LEU A 68 -2.50 -19.65 8.99
C LEU A 68 -3.93 -19.87 9.50
N MET A 69 -4.79 -20.29 8.61
CA MET A 69 -6.22 -20.50 8.86
C MET A 69 -6.63 -21.90 8.47
N ASN A 70 -7.78 -22.34 8.97
CA ASN A 70 -8.34 -23.61 8.53
C ASN A 70 -8.52 -23.61 7.00
N PRO A 71 -8.05 -24.64 6.26
CA PRO A 71 -8.19 -24.69 4.81
C PRO A 71 -9.62 -24.57 4.29
N GLN A 72 -10.63 -24.91 5.10
CA GLN A 72 -12.05 -24.73 4.73
C GLN A 72 -12.42 -23.26 4.51
N THR A 73 -11.70 -22.34 5.12
CA THR A 73 -11.85 -20.89 4.84
C THR A 73 -11.62 -20.60 3.37
N TRP A 74 -10.59 -21.22 2.78
CA TRP A 74 -10.22 -21.02 1.38
C TRP A 74 -11.10 -21.83 0.40
N VAL A 75 -11.74 -22.89 0.88
CA VAL A 75 -12.82 -23.56 0.14
C VAL A 75 -14.05 -22.66 0.07
N ALA A 76 -14.48 -22.11 1.21
CA ALA A 76 -15.66 -21.24 1.30
C ALA A 76 -15.50 -19.98 0.44
N SER A 77 -14.35 -19.32 0.50
CA SER A 77 -14.06 -18.10 -0.27
C SER A 77 -13.77 -18.35 -1.75
N GLY A 78 -13.67 -19.62 -2.19
CA GLY A 78 -13.38 -19.98 -3.57
C GLY A 78 -11.90 -19.91 -4.00
N HIS A 79 -10.99 -19.46 -3.11
CA HIS A 79 -9.56 -19.29 -3.47
C HIS A 79 -8.89 -20.61 -3.89
N LEU A 80 -9.27 -21.75 -3.32
CA LEU A 80 -8.67 -23.03 -3.73
C LEU A 80 -9.11 -23.48 -5.12
N GLY A 81 -10.30 -23.07 -5.55
CA GLY A 81 -10.86 -23.48 -6.84
C GLY A 81 -10.63 -22.50 -7.99
N GLY A 82 -10.58 -21.18 -7.70
CA GLY A 82 -10.63 -20.15 -8.74
C GLY A 82 -9.55 -19.08 -8.69
N PHE A 83 -8.72 -19.06 -7.64
CA PHE A 83 -7.65 -18.05 -7.53
C PHE A 83 -6.40 -18.49 -8.31
N ALA A 84 -6.47 -18.38 -9.63
CA ALA A 84 -5.46 -18.89 -10.53
C ALA A 84 -5.26 -17.97 -11.74
N ASP A 85 -4.02 -17.85 -12.20
CA ASP A 85 -3.66 -17.15 -13.42
C ASP A 85 -3.51 -18.12 -14.59
N PRO A 86 -3.88 -17.71 -15.82
CA PRO A 86 -3.66 -18.50 -17.04
C PRO A 86 -2.18 -18.47 -17.44
N LEU A 87 -1.47 -19.56 -17.17
CA LEU A 87 -0.01 -19.67 -17.37
C LEU A 87 0.32 -20.41 -18.66
N MET A 88 1.22 -19.86 -19.46
CA MET A 88 1.84 -20.53 -20.61
C MET A 88 3.37 -20.33 -20.63
N ASP A 89 4.09 -21.32 -21.18
CA ASP A 89 5.54 -21.27 -21.32
C ASP A 89 5.93 -21.14 -22.81
N CYS A 90 6.92 -20.33 -23.12
CA CYS A 90 7.56 -20.37 -24.44
C CYS A 90 8.44 -21.63 -24.53
N LYS A 91 8.20 -22.49 -25.54
CA LYS A 91 8.96 -23.74 -25.72
C LYS A 91 10.39 -23.52 -26.20
N GLU A 92 10.72 -22.31 -26.69
CA GLU A 92 12.06 -21.99 -27.23
C GLU A 92 13.01 -21.43 -26.16
N CYS A 93 12.55 -20.43 -25.39
CA CYS A 93 13.41 -19.80 -24.36
C CYS A 93 13.04 -20.20 -22.93
N HIS A 94 11.98 -20.97 -22.75
CA HIS A 94 11.46 -21.46 -21.46
C HIS A 94 10.98 -20.34 -20.49
N GLU A 95 10.79 -19.14 -21.01
CA GLU A 95 10.18 -18.05 -20.25
C GLU A 95 8.69 -18.29 -20.06
N ARG A 96 8.18 -17.82 -18.91
CA ARG A 96 6.78 -17.96 -18.49
C ARG A 96 6.03 -16.67 -18.62
N PHE A 97 4.78 -16.77 -19.07
CA PHE A 97 3.90 -15.62 -19.26
C PHE A 97 2.51 -15.92 -18.74
N ARG A 98 1.83 -14.88 -18.29
CA ARG A 98 0.38 -14.88 -18.17
C ARG A 98 -0.20 -14.66 -19.56
N ALA A 99 -1.09 -15.54 -19.97
CA ALA A 99 -1.68 -15.47 -21.32
C ALA A 99 -2.54 -14.21 -21.50
N ASP A 100 -3.32 -13.85 -20.48
CA ASP A 100 -4.13 -12.63 -20.45
C ASP A 100 -3.26 -11.37 -20.63
N LYS A 101 -2.15 -11.25 -19.89
CA LYS A 101 -1.24 -10.09 -20.02
C LYS A 101 -0.55 -10.05 -21.37
N LEU A 102 -0.16 -11.20 -21.91
CA LEU A 102 0.44 -11.27 -23.25
C LEU A 102 -0.52 -10.75 -24.33
N ILE A 103 -1.81 -11.02 -24.17
CA ILE A 103 -2.88 -10.54 -25.05
C ILE A 103 -3.09 -9.03 -24.85
N GLU A 104 -3.21 -8.55 -23.62
CA GLU A 104 -3.40 -7.14 -23.30
C GLU A 104 -2.25 -6.28 -23.84
N ASP A 105 -0.99 -6.71 -23.64
CA ASP A 105 0.20 -6.02 -24.15
C ASP A 105 0.17 -5.94 -25.68
N TYR A 106 -0.14 -7.05 -26.36
CA TYR A 106 -0.29 -7.08 -27.82
C TYR A 106 -1.39 -6.12 -28.32
N MET A 107 -2.53 -6.10 -27.63
CA MET A 107 -3.64 -5.23 -27.98
C MET A 107 -3.28 -3.76 -27.79
N ALA A 108 -2.63 -3.42 -26.68
CA ALA A 108 -2.15 -2.06 -26.42
C ALA A 108 -1.15 -1.59 -27.49
N GLU A 109 -0.19 -2.42 -27.86
CA GLU A 109 0.80 -2.13 -28.91
C GLU A 109 0.16 -1.91 -30.29
N ASN A 110 -0.96 -2.59 -30.56
CA ASN A 110 -1.66 -2.51 -31.84
C ASN A 110 -2.88 -1.57 -31.81
N ASN A 111 -3.10 -0.80 -30.74
CA ASN A 111 -4.24 0.08 -30.56
C ASN A 111 -5.58 -0.63 -30.80
N MET A 112 -5.70 -1.85 -30.30
CA MET A 112 -6.93 -2.64 -30.41
C MET A 112 -7.81 -2.39 -29.18
N GLU A 113 -9.06 -2.07 -29.39
CA GLU A 113 -10.08 -2.01 -28.34
C GLU A 113 -10.89 -3.31 -28.33
N ILE A 114 -11.17 -3.83 -27.14
CA ILE A 114 -12.11 -4.93 -26.93
C ILE A 114 -13.29 -4.45 -26.09
N GLU A 115 -14.44 -5.03 -26.33
CA GLU A 115 -15.56 -4.96 -25.41
C GLU A 115 -15.26 -5.88 -24.21
N GLY A 116 -15.03 -5.32 -23.02
CA GLY A 116 -14.71 -6.03 -21.79
C GLY A 116 -13.23 -6.27 -21.52
N SER A 117 -12.94 -7.10 -20.53
CA SER A 117 -11.59 -7.46 -20.08
C SER A 117 -11.19 -8.85 -20.57
N VAL A 118 -9.89 -9.05 -20.85
CA VAL A 118 -9.31 -10.37 -21.16
C VAL A 118 -9.41 -11.34 -19.97
N ASP A 119 -9.51 -10.82 -18.76
CA ASP A 119 -9.63 -11.63 -17.54
C ASP A 119 -10.88 -12.52 -17.51
N GLY A 120 -11.92 -12.19 -18.29
CA GLY A 120 -13.14 -12.98 -18.41
C GLY A 120 -13.08 -14.08 -19.48
N TRP A 121 -12.01 -14.17 -20.26
CA TRP A 121 -11.90 -15.13 -21.35
C TRP A 121 -11.57 -16.53 -20.86
N SER A 122 -12.12 -17.54 -21.54
CA SER A 122 -11.72 -18.94 -21.35
C SER A 122 -10.28 -19.18 -21.86
N ASN A 123 -9.68 -20.27 -21.41
CA ASN A 123 -8.35 -20.66 -21.90
C ASN A 123 -8.37 -20.88 -23.44
N GLU A 124 -9.44 -21.45 -23.96
CA GLU A 124 -9.63 -21.72 -25.39
C GLU A 124 -9.74 -20.43 -26.21
N GLU A 125 -10.40 -19.40 -25.69
CA GLU A 125 -10.51 -18.08 -26.33
C GLU A 125 -9.15 -17.38 -26.35
N MET A 126 -8.41 -17.40 -25.24
CA MET A 126 -7.06 -16.85 -25.16
C MET A 126 -6.09 -17.56 -26.10
N GLU A 127 -6.08 -18.91 -26.11
CA GLU A 127 -5.24 -19.69 -27.02
C GLU A 127 -5.57 -19.39 -28.49
N SER A 128 -6.85 -19.33 -28.83
CA SER A 128 -7.30 -19.03 -30.20
C SER A 128 -6.86 -17.64 -30.65
N PHE A 129 -6.95 -16.64 -29.76
CA PHE A 129 -6.52 -15.27 -30.07
C PHE A 129 -5.00 -15.17 -30.26
N ILE A 130 -4.20 -15.84 -29.39
CA ILE A 130 -2.74 -15.88 -29.49
C ILE A 130 -2.30 -16.51 -30.82
N GLU A 131 -2.94 -17.61 -31.23
CA GLU A 131 -2.67 -18.27 -32.51
C GLU A 131 -3.11 -17.42 -33.70
N GLU A 132 -4.34 -16.87 -33.69
CA GLU A 132 -4.88 -16.06 -34.80
C GLU A 132 -4.03 -14.80 -35.04
N LYS A 133 -3.63 -14.12 -33.98
CA LYS A 133 -2.83 -12.91 -34.07
C LYS A 133 -1.33 -13.19 -34.19
N ASN A 134 -0.92 -14.46 -34.18
CA ASN A 134 0.48 -14.89 -34.22
C ASN A 134 1.33 -14.14 -33.18
N ILE A 135 0.83 -14.03 -31.95
CA ILE A 135 1.52 -13.30 -30.87
C ILE A 135 2.82 -14.03 -30.56
N CYS A 136 3.94 -13.28 -30.60
CA CYS A 136 5.26 -13.83 -30.37
C CYS A 136 5.72 -13.63 -28.91
N CYS A 137 6.60 -14.51 -28.46
CA CYS A 137 7.25 -14.39 -27.17
C CYS A 137 8.01 -13.07 -27.04
N PRO A 138 7.73 -12.22 -26.05
CA PRO A 138 8.43 -10.94 -25.89
C PRO A 138 9.95 -11.09 -25.68
N SER A 139 10.38 -12.23 -25.11
CA SER A 139 11.80 -12.49 -24.81
C SER A 139 12.62 -12.97 -25.99
N CYS A 140 12.08 -13.84 -26.84
CA CYS A 140 12.84 -14.45 -27.94
C CYS A 140 12.26 -14.21 -29.33
N GLY A 141 11.09 -13.58 -29.45
CA GLY A 141 10.41 -13.28 -30.72
C GLY A 141 9.84 -14.49 -31.46
N LYS A 142 9.76 -15.67 -30.84
CA LYS A 142 9.22 -16.88 -31.45
C LYS A 142 7.77 -17.11 -31.06
N HIS A 143 6.97 -17.62 -32.00
CA HIS A 143 5.61 -18.06 -31.73
C HIS A 143 5.62 -19.58 -31.54
N ASN A 144 5.88 -20.02 -30.31
CA ASN A 144 5.86 -21.44 -29.95
C ASN A 144 5.60 -21.59 -28.44
N PHE A 145 4.32 -21.66 -28.08
CA PHE A 145 3.90 -21.74 -26.67
C PHE A 145 3.36 -23.12 -26.30
N THR A 146 3.33 -23.40 -25.00
CA THR A 146 2.54 -24.52 -24.46
C THR A 146 1.06 -24.15 -24.43
N GLY A 147 0.18 -25.14 -24.23
CA GLY A 147 -1.20 -24.86 -23.85
C GLY A 147 -1.28 -24.09 -22.52
N ILE A 148 -2.36 -23.36 -22.34
CA ILE A 148 -2.64 -22.60 -21.11
C ILE A 148 -3.01 -23.58 -20.00
N ARG A 149 -2.43 -23.38 -18.82
CA ARG A 149 -2.76 -24.10 -17.59
C ARG A 149 -3.05 -23.12 -16.46
N GLN A 150 -4.03 -23.43 -15.65
CA GLN A 150 -4.35 -22.61 -14.47
C GLN A 150 -3.31 -22.83 -13.38
N PHE A 151 -2.72 -21.74 -12.90
CA PHE A 151 -1.72 -21.73 -11.82
C PHE A 151 -2.30 -21.05 -10.59
N ASN A 152 -2.63 -21.84 -9.56
CA ASN A 152 -3.17 -21.30 -8.32
C ASN A 152 -2.10 -20.48 -7.57
N LEU A 153 -2.44 -19.24 -7.21
CA LEU A 153 -1.54 -18.27 -6.60
C LEU A 153 -1.32 -18.46 -5.09
N MET A 154 -2.00 -19.41 -4.45
CA MET A 154 -1.82 -19.65 -3.02
C MET A 154 -0.52 -20.39 -2.74
N PHE A 155 0.29 -19.84 -1.82
CA PHE A 155 1.42 -20.59 -1.25
C PHE A 155 0.92 -21.70 -0.34
N LYS A 156 1.41 -22.93 -0.58
CA LYS A 156 1.18 -24.09 0.28
C LYS A 156 2.32 -24.28 1.28
N THR A 157 1.98 -24.72 2.47
CA THR A 157 2.93 -25.23 3.47
C THR A 157 2.26 -26.35 4.27
N PHE A 158 2.97 -26.90 5.23
CA PHE A 158 2.50 -28.04 6.04
C PHE A 158 2.57 -27.71 7.51
N GLN A 159 1.57 -28.17 8.26
CA GLN A 159 1.55 -28.09 9.71
C GLN A 159 1.89 -29.48 10.28
N GLY A 160 2.86 -29.55 11.18
CA GLY A 160 3.33 -30.81 11.75
C GLY A 160 4.53 -31.41 11.01
N VAL A 161 4.76 -32.73 11.17
CA VAL A 161 5.98 -33.40 10.74
C VAL A 161 5.89 -34.11 9.38
N THR A 162 4.69 -34.22 8.82
CA THR A 162 4.46 -34.93 7.55
C THR A 162 3.89 -33.97 6.49
N GLU A 163 4.44 -34.10 5.28
CA GLU A 163 4.00 -33.35 4.10
C GLU A 163 2.91 -34.12 3.35
N ASP A 164 1.71 -34.15 3.92
CA ASP A 164 0.55 -34.83 3.33
C ASP A 164 -0.67 -33.90 3.22
N ALA A 165 -1.71 -34.40 2.53
CA ALA A 165 -2.92 -33.63 2.27
C ALA A 165 -3.67 -33.18 3.56
N LYS A 166 -3.54 -33.94 4.65
CA LYS A 166 -4.23 -33.63 5.91
C LYS A 166 -3.54 -32.49 6.66
N ASN A 167 -2.23 -32.34 6.45
CA ASN A 167 -1.39 -31.34 7.10
C ASN A 167 -1.17 -30.12 6.22
N THR A 168 -1.73 -30.08 5.00
CA THR A 168 -1.62 -28.94 4.09
C THR A 168 -2.37 -27.74 4.66
N VAL A 169 -1.65 -26.62 4.78
CA VAL A 169 -2.17 -25.29 5.09
C VAL A 169 -1.67 -24.29 4.05
N TYR A 170 -2.27 -23.12 4.04
CA TYR A 170 -1.96 -22.10 3.04
C TYR A 170 -1.60 -20.79 3.74
N LEU A 171 -0.65 -20.04 3.14
CA LEU A 171 -0.46 -18.64 3.50
C LEU A 171 -1.61 -17.83 2.91
N ARG A 172 -2.25 -17.00 3.73
CA ARG A 172 -3.41 -16.23 3.29
C ARG A 172 -3.08 -15.31 2.12
N PRO A 173 -3.88 -15.30 1.04
CA PRO A 173 -3.68 -14.43 -0.12
C PRO A 173 -4.29 -13.03 0.08
N GLU A 174 -5.11 -12.87 1.13
CA GLU A 174 -5.76 -11.62 1.53
C GLU A 174 -6.10 -11.62 3.02
N THR A 175 -6.34 -10.44 3.56
CA THR A 175 -6.72 -10.28 4.98
C THR A 175 -8.22 -10.34 5.21
N ALA A 176 -9.04 -10.18 4.17
CA ALA A 176 -10.50 -10.12 4.24
C ALA A 176 -11.13 -11.35 4.91
N GLN A 177 -10.70 -12.55 4.53
CA GLN A 177 -11.33 -13.78 5.02
C GLN A 177 -11.20 -13.98 6.54
N GLY A 178 -10.09 -13.48 7.12
CA GLY A 178 -9.93 -13.44 8.58
C GLY A 178 -10.99 -12.57 9.27
N ILE A 179 -11.40 -11.51 8.61
CA ILE A 179 -12.46 -10.62 9.10
C ILE A 179 -13.82 -11.33 9.03
N PHE A 180 -14.16 -11.93 7.88
CA PHE A 180 -15.44 -12.61 7.69
C PHE A 180 -15.67 -13.75 8.67
N VAL A 181 -14.68 -14.63 8.88
CA VAL A 181 -14.81 -15.74 9.83
C VAL A 181 -14.93 -15.27 11.28
N ASN A 182 -14.50 -14.06 11.59
CA ASN A 182 -14.61 -13.45 12.91
C ASN A 182 -15.79 -12.47 13.06
N PHE A 183 -16.62 -12.29 12.04
CA PHE A 183 -17.74 -11.34 12.07
C PHE A 183 -18.60 -11.47 13.32
N LYS A 184 -19.11 -12.68 13.64
CA LYS A 184 -19.95 -12.93 14.82
C LYS A 184 -19.19 -12.72 16.13
N ASN A 185 -17.92 -13.09 16.20
CA ASN A 185 -17.09 -12.89 17.39
C ASN A 185 -16.93 -11.40 17.68
N VAL A 186 -16.58 -10.61 16.66
CA VAL A 186 -16.35 -9.18 16.80
C VAL A 186 -17.67 -8.45 17.11
N GLN A 187 -18.73 -8.74 16.36
CA GLN A 187 -20.05 -8.15 16.60
C GLN A 187 -20.53 -8.36 18.03
N ARG A 188 -20.40 -9.59 18.56
CA ARG A 188 -20.82 -9.95 19.92
C ARG A 188 -19.96 -9.25 20.98
N THR A 189 -18.65 -9.26 20.83
CA THR A 189 -17.70 -8.74 21.83
C THR A 189 -17.65 -7.22 21.86
N SER A 190 -17.75 -6.57 20.70
CA SER A 190 -17.79 -5.11 20.57
C SER A 190 -19.19 -4.51 20.81
N ARG A 191 -20.23 -5.34 20.77
CA ARG A 191 -21.64 -4.92 20.85
C ARG A 191 -22.05 -3.91 19.79
N LYS A 192 -21.34 -3.91 18.65
CA LYS A 192 -21.66 -3.02 17.53
C LYS A 192 -22.98 -3.44 16.88
N LYS A 193 -23.74 -2.43 16.47
CA LYS A 193 -24.92 -2.57 15.60
C LYS A 193 -24.51 -2.28 14.15
N ILE A 194 -25.24 -2.81 13.21
CA ILE A 194 -25.12 -2.46 11.79
C ILE A 194 -25.59 -0.99 11.62
N PRO A 195 -24.88 -0.11 10.88
CA PRO A 195 -23.63 -0.42 10.15
C PRO A 195 -22.38 -0.37 11.05
N PHE A 196 -21.45 -1.28 10.84
CA PHE A 196 -20.13 -1.20 11.45
C PHE A 196 -19.06 -1.90 10.58
N GLY A 197 -17.81 -1.50 10.75
CA GLY A 197 -16.69 -2.07 10.01
C GLY A 197 -15.69 -2.78 10.91
N ILE A 198 -14.97 -3.72 10.32
CA ILE A 198 -13.84 -4.41 10.95
C ILE A 198 -12.63 -4.22 10.04
N GLY A 199 -11.59 -3.55 10.57
CA GLY A 199 -10.37 -3.30 9.82
C GLY A 199 -9.21 -4.16 10.31
N GLN A 200 -8.31 -4.47 9.40
CA GLN A 200 -7.09 -5.22 9.65
C GLN A 200 -5.92 -4.71 8.83
N ILE A 201 -4.75 -4.68 9.43
CA ILE A 201 -3.48 -4.52 8.72
C ILE A 201 -2.71 -5.82 8.88
N GLY A 202 -2.27 -6.41 7.77
CA GLY A 202 -1.55 -7.67 7.87
C GLY A 202 -0.88 -8.14 6.59
N LYS A 203 0.06 -9.05 6.75
CA LYS A 203 0.75 -9.71 5.64
C LYS A 203 -0.18 -10.62 4.86
N SER A 204 -0.02 -10.59 3.54
CA SER A 204 -0.64 -11.49 2.57
C SER A 204 0.39 -12.00 1.57
N PHE A 205 0.09 -13.11 0.93
CA PHE A 205 1.04 -13.84 0.10
C PHE A 205 0.38 -14.33 -1.17
N ARG A 206 0.92 -13.94 -2.33
CA ARG A 206 0.47 -14.42 -3.64
C ARG A 206 1.66 -14.86 -4.44
N ASN A 207 1.66 -16.10 -4.90
CA ASN A 207 2.75 -16.66 -5.71
C ASN A 207 2.70 -16.12 -7.14
N GLU A 208 2.82 -14.81 -7.27
CA GLU A 208 2.76 -14.07 -8.53
C GLU A 208 3.72 -14.65 -9.57
N ILE A 209 3.23 -14.82 -10.79
CA ILE A 209 4.02 -15.33 -11.92
C ILE A 209 4.96 -14.23 -12.41
N THR A 210 4.46 -13.00 -12.53
CA THR A 210 5.19 -11.83 -13.04
C THR A 210 5.23 -10.71 -12.00
N PRO A 211 5.96 -10.89 -10.87
CA PRO A 211 6.17 -9.80 -9.94
C PRO A 211 7.03 -8.72 -10.60
N GLY A 212 6.85 -7.45 -10.22
CA GLY A 212 7.60 -6.38 -10.86
C GLY A 212 7.29 -4.99 -10.32
N ASN A 213 7.85 -3.99 -11.00
CA ASN A 213 7.69 -2.58 -10.68
C ASN A 213 8.05 -2.26 -9.21
N PHE A 214 9.26 -2.70 -8.80
CA PHE A 214 9.78 -2.47 -7.45
C PHE A 214 8.85 -3.08 -6.38
N THR A 215 8.38 -2.30 -5.38
CA THR A 215 7.47 -2.78 -4.34
C THR A 215 5.99 -2.79 -4.75
N PHE A 216 5.67 -2.48 -6.00
CA PHE A 216 4.29 -2.42 -6.48
C PHE A 216 3.63 -3.81 -6.57
N ARG A 217 4.34 -4.82 -7.10
CA ARG A 217 3.85 -6.20 -7.19
C ARG A 217 4.89 -7.19 -6.70
N THR A 218 4.68 -7.69 -5.50
CA THR A 218 5.57 -8.62 -4.79
C THR A 218 4.78 -9.85 -4.37
N ARG A 219 5.50 -10.94 -4.02
CA ARG A 219 4.87 -12.18 -3.55
C ARG A 219 4.47 -12.15 -2.08
N GLU A 220 5.15 -11.34 -1.29
CA GLU A 220 4.85 -11.04 0.10
C GLU A 220 4.60 -9.54 0.21
N PHE A 221 3.43 -9.15 0.69
CA PHE A 221 3.01 -7.76 0.80
C PHE A 221 2.14 -7.56 2.05
N GLU A 222 1.76 -6.33 2.32
CA GLU A 222 0.91 -5.99 3.45
C GLU A 222 -0.35 -5.27 2.94
N GLN A 223 -1.51 -5.67 3.46
CA GLN A 223 -2.79 -5.03 3.15
C GLN A 223 -3.30 -4.25 4.35
N MET A 224 -4.02 -3.17 4.08
CA MET A 224 -4.87 -2.44 5.00
C MET A 224 -6.29 -2.56 4.46
N GLU A 225 -7.12 -3.32 5.14
CA GLU A 225 -8.41 -3.77 4.62
C GLU A 225 -9.50 -3.49 5.65
N LEU A 226 -10.63 -2.99 5.18
CA LEU A 226 -11.83 -2.74 5.97
C LEU A 226 -12.99 -3.50 5.34
N GLU A 227 -13.67 -4.33 6.13
CA GLU A 227 -14.94 -4.92 5.75
C GLU A 227 -16.04 -4.17 6.49
N PHE A 228 -16.81 -3.37 5.77
CA PHE A 228 -17.88 -2.55 6.33
C PHE A 228 -19.23 -3.19 6.09
N PHE A 229 -19.84 -3.65 7.16
CA PHE A 229 -21.11 -4.38 7.17
C PHE A 229 -22.27 -3.39 7.26
N CYS A 230 -23.19 -3.46 6.30
CA CYS A 230 -24.36 -2.61 6.22
C CYS A 230 -25.65 -3.38 5.96
N GLU A 231 -26.78 -2.72 6.15
CA GLU A 231 -28.09 -3.30 5.85
C GLU A 231 -28.26 -3.42 4.31
N PRO A 232 -28.76 -4.57 3.81
CA PRO A 232 -29.11 -4.71 2.40
C PRO A 232 -30.02 -3.59 1.91
N GLY A 233 -29.65 -2.96 0.77
CA GLY A 233 -30.38 -1.81 0.21
C GLY A 233 -29.82 -0.44 0.62
N THR A 234 -28.86 -0.38 1.58
CA THR A 234 -28.09 0.83 1.91
C THR A 234 -26.66 0.77 1.37
N ASP A 235 -26.32 -0.31 0.73
CA ASP A 235 -24.99 -0.66 0.23
C ASP A 235 -24.41 0.39 -0.72
N LEU A 236 -25.19 0.88 -1.69
CA LEU A 236 -24.70 1.89 -2.66
C LEU A 236 -24.39 3.25 -2.01
N GLU A 237 -25.13 3.66 -0.99
CA GLU A 237 -24.84 4.90 -0.23
C GLU A 237 -23.53 4.75 0.54
N TRP A 238 -23.29 3.58 1.15
CA TRP A 238 -22.04 3.29 1.85
C TRP A 238 -20.86 3.09 0.89
N PHE A 239 -21.09 2.55 -0.29
CA PHE A 239 -20.09 2.45 -1.34
C PHE A 239 -19.58 3.85 -1.77
N ASP A 240 -20.49 4.78 -2.06
CA ASP A 240 -20.14 6.16 -2.40
C ASP A 240 -19.46 6.90 -1.24
N TYR A 241 -19.89 6.65 -0.01
CA TYR A 241 -19.26 7.19 1.19
C TYR A 241 -17.78 6.74 1.30
N TRP A 242 -17.52 5.44 1.24
CA TRP A 242 -16.17 4.91 1.37
C TRP A 242 -15.28 5.27 0.19
N ARG A 243 -15.82 5.30 -1.04
CA ARG A 243 -15.11 5.80 -2.22
C ARG A 243 -14.61 7.23 -2.00
N SER A 244 -15.48 8.12 -1.56
CA SER A 244 -15.13 9.52 -1.29
C SER A 244 -14.16 9.65 -0.12
N PHE A 245 -14.34 8.86 0.93
CA PHE A 245 -13.47 8.85 2.10
C PHE A 245 -12.02 8.43 1.74
N CYS A 246 -11.86 7.37 0.95
CA CYS A 246 -10.55 6.89 0.50
C CYS A 246 -9.83 7.92 -0.39
N ILE A 247 -10.55 8.56 -1.31
CA ILE A 247 -9.99 9.64 -2.15
C ILE A 247 -9.50 10.81 -1.28
N ASN A 248 -10.33 11.26 -0.33
CA ASN A 248 -9.97 12.37 0.56
C ASN A 248 -8.76 12.02 1.43
N TRP A 249 -8.67 10.80 1.96
CA TRP A 249 -7.52 10.36 2.74
C TRP A 249 -6.20 10.45 1.97
N LEU A 250 -6.19 10.09 0.68
CA LEU A 250 -5.01 10.24 -0.17
C LEU A 250 -4.65 11.73 -0.38
N LYS A 251 -5.65 12.58 -0.62
CA LYS A 251 -5.47 14.03 -0.80
C LYS A 251 -4.92 14.69 0.46
N ASP A 252 -5.49 14.37 1.60
CA ASP A 252 -5.07 14.91 2.90
C ASP A 252 -3.61 14.56 3.22
N LEU A 253 -3.08 13.48 2.67
CA LEU A 253 -1.70 13.03 2.81
C LEU A 253 -0.78 13.46 1.65
N GLY A 254 -1.27 14.27 0.72
CA GLY A 254 -0.45 14.97 -0.27
C GLY A 254 -0.48 14.40 -1.69
N ILE A 255 -1.34 13.42 -2.00
CA ILE A 255 -1.58 13.00 -3.39
C ILE A 255 -2.43 14.05 -4.08
N LYS A 256 -2.01 14.52 -5.24
CA LYS A 256 -2.71 15.56 -6.00
C LYS A 256 -3.79 14.96 -6.91
N ASP A 257 -4.79 15.77 -7.25
CA ASP A 257 -5.90 15.35 -8.12
C ASP A 257 -5.42 14.87 -9.50
N GLU A 258 -4.40 15.50 -10.06
CA GLU A 258 -3.82 15.11 -11.36
C GLU A 258 -2.98 13.82 -11.30
N GLU A 259 -2.61 13.35 -10.09
CA GLU A 259 -1.83 12.14 -9.87
C GLU A 259 -2.71 10.91 -9.58
N MET A 260 -4.02 11.08 -9.42
CA MET A 260 -4.94 9.96 -9.16
C MET A 260 -6.21 10.04 -10.00
N ARG A 261 -6.86 8.91 -10.18
CA ARG A 261 -8.18 8.81 -10.80
C ARG A 261 -8.98 7.68 -10.16
N ALA A 262 -10.30 7.80 -10.22
CA ALA A 262 -11.21 6.70 -9.92
C ALA A 262 -11.64 6.05 -11.23
N ARG A 263 -11.53 4.72 -11.32
CA ARG A 263 -11.96 3.90 -12.46
C ARG A 263 -13.03 2.94 -11.99
N ASP A 264 -14.25 3.17 -12.43
CA ASP A 264 -15.36 2.25 -12.17
C ASP A 264 -15.26 1.05 -13.12
N HIS A 265 -15.46 -0.16 -12.61
CA HIS A 265 -15.49 -1.36 -13.42
C HIS A 265 -16.77 -1.41 -14.27
N SER A 266 -16.64 -1.84 -15.51
CA SER A 266 -17.80 -2.12 -16.36
C SER A 266 -18.54 -3.36 -15.84
N PRO A 267 -19.83 -3.56 -16.21
CA PRO A 267 -20.58 -4.74 -15.79
C PRO A 267 -19.91 -6.07 -16.14
N GLU A 268 -19.13 -6.09 -17.22
CA GLU A 268 -18.39 -7.26 -17.71
C GLU A 268 -17.12 -7.55 -16.88
N GLU A 269 -16.55 -6.52 -16.25
CA GLU A 269 -15.38 -6.64 -15.37
C GLU A 269 -15.75 -7.02 -13.94
N LEU A 270 -17.00 -6.80 -13.52
CA LEU A 270 -17.44 -7.08 -12.17
C LEU A 270 -17.33 -8.56 -11.85
N CYS A 271 -16.74 -8.86 -10.68
CA CYS A 271 -16.87 -10.20 -10.11
C CYS A 271 -18.35 -10.56 -9.93
N PHE A 272 -18.67 -11.83 -10.12
CA PHE A 272 -20.06 -12.34 -10.08
C PHE A 272 -20.82 -12.06 -8.76
N TYR A 273 -20.09 -11.73 -7.70
CA TYR A 273 -20.65 -11.37 -6.39
C TYR A 273 -20.73 -9.85 -6.14
N SER A 274 -20.16 -9.02 -7.02
CA SER A 274 -20.09 -7.58 -6.80
C SER A 274 -21.18 -6.83 -7.56
N LYS A 275 -21.81 -5.85 -6.90
CA LYS A 275 -22.72 -4.89 -7.56
C LYS A 275 -21.99 -3.68 -8.14
N GLY A 276 -20.81 -3.37 -7.64
CA GLY A 276 -19.99 -2.26 -8.08
C GLY A 276 -18.58 -2.37 -7.54
N THR A 277 -17.61 -2.00 -8.35
CA THR A 277 -16.20 -1.94 -7.97
C THR A 277 -15.61 -0.68 -8.57
N THR A 278 -14.85 0.06 -7.77
CA THR A 278 -14.06 1.21 -8.21
C THR A 278 -12.62 1.00 -7.78
N ASP A 279 -11.70 1.13 -8.74
CA ASP A 279 -10.28 1.26 -8.44
C ASP A 279 -9.92 2.73 -8.29
N ILE A 280 -9.17 3.08 -7.24
CA ILE A 280 -8.46 4.36 -7.17
C ILE A 280 -7.04 4.07 -7.62
N GLU A 281 -6.66 4.68 -8.74
CA GLU A 281 -5.36 4.50 -9.36
C GLU A 281 -4.47 5.73 -9.16
N PHE A 282 -3.16 5.50 -9.02
CA PHE A 282 -2.14 6.53 -8.97
C PHE A 282 -1.27 6.48 -10.24
N LEU A 283 -0.88 7.67 -10.72
CA LEU A 283 0.01 7.82 -11.87
C LEU A 283 1.48 7.66 -11.45
N PHE A 284 1.92 6.40 -11.40
CA PHE A 284 3.33 6.09 -11.21
C PHE A 284 4.18 6.50 -12.44
N PRO A 285 5.50 6.64 -12.31
CA PRO A 285 6.35 6.86 -13.49
C PRO A 285 6.28 5.77 -14.57
N PHE A 286 5.77 4.57 -14.24
CA PHE A 286 5.52 3.48 -15.19
C PHE A 286 4.08 3.44 -15.72
N GLY A 287 3.24 4.40 -15.37
CA GLY A 287 1.84 4.47 -15.77
C GLY A 287 0.86 4.33 -14.61
N TRP A 288 -0.43 4.24 -14.94
CA TRP A 288 -1.50 4.09 -13.96
C TRP A 288 -1.40 2.75 -13.24
N GLY A 289 -1.51 2.78 -11.93
CA GLY A 289 -1.51 1.58 -11.08
C GLY A 289 -2.51 1.70 -9.94
N GLU A 290 -3.23 0.62 -9.71
CA GLU A 290 -4.24 0.52 -8.65
C GLU A 290 -3.61 0.67 -7.26
N LEU A 291 -4.21 1.53 -6.42
CA LEU A 291 -3.93 1.67 -5.00
C LEU A 291 -5.01 1.03 -4.13
N TRP A 292 -6.27 1.42 -4.36
CA TRP A 292 -7.46 0.93 -3.67
C TRP A 292 -8.33 0.14 -4.62
N GLY A 293 -8.82 -1.01 -4.17
CA GLY A 293 -10.02 -1.61 -4.69
C GLY A 293 -11.16 -1.34 -3.70
N ILE A 294 -12.26 -0.75 -4.16
CA ILE A 294 -13.45 -0.55 -3.35
C ILE A 294 -14.58 -1.35 -4.00
N ALA A 295 -15.08 -2.36 -3.30
CA ALA A 295 -16.08 -3.26 -3.83
C ALA A 295 -17.33 -3.33 -2.94
N ASP A 296 -18.50 -3.34 -3.57
CA ASP A 296 -19.73 -3.82 -2.95
C ASP A 296 -19.81 -5.34 -3.15
N ARG A 297 -19.46 -6.10 -2.11
CA ARG A 297 -19.39 -7.57 -2.12
C ARG A 297 -20.73 -8.24 -1.83
N THR A 298 -21.79 -7.48 -1.63
CA THR A 298 -23.10 -7.97 -1.21
C THR A 298 -23.01 -8.84 0.07
N ASP A 299 -23.81 -9.88 0.20
CA ASP A 299 -23.76 -10.87 1.30
C ASP A 299 -22.93 -12.11 0.97
N TYR A 300 -22.19 -12.07 -0.15
CA TYR A 300 -21.56 -13.27 -0.73
C TYR A 300 -20.65 -13.99 0.27
N ASP A 301 -19.66 -13.32 0.84
CA ASP A 301 -18.67 -13.98 1.72
C ASP A 301 -19.29 -14.58 2.97
N LEU A 302 -20.16 -13.83 3.65
CA LEU A 302 -20.86 -14.33 4.83
C LEU A 302 -21.77 -15.53 4.50
N THR A 303 -22.46 -15.50 3.36
CA THR A 303 -23.27 -16.60 2.87
C THR A 303 -22.44 -17.84 2.54
N GLN A 304 -21.27 -17.67 1.91
CA GLN A 304 -20.35 -18.77 1.63
C GLN A 304 -19.82 -19.42 2.92
N HIS A 305 -19.37 -18.61 3.88
CA HIS A 305 -18.92 -19.12 5.18
C HIS A 305 -20.04 -19.82 5.96
N GLN A 306 -21.24 -19.27 5.96
CA GLN A 306 -22.41 -19.93 6.54
C GLN A 306 -22.70 -21.29 5.90
N THR A 307 -22.65 -21.35 4.57
CA THR A 307 -22.94 -22.56 3.78
C THR A 307 -21.93 -23.67 4.05
N VAL A 308 -20.64 -23.35 4.06
CA VAL A 308 -19.56 -24.33 4.22
C VAL A 308 -19.40 -24.75 5.68
N SER A 309 -19.52 -23.82 6.63
CA SER A 309 -19.33 -24.11 8.06
C SER A 309 -20.58 -24.68 8.73
N GLY A 310 -21.77 -24.35 8.24
CA GLY A 310 -23.05 -24.61 8.89
C GLY A 310 -23.37 -23.67 10.04
N GLU A 311 -22.48 -22.70 10.35
CA GLU A 311 -22.67 -21.72 11.43
C GLU A 311 -23.42 -20.49 10.89
N PRO A 312 -24.43 -19.96 11.60
CA PRO A 312 -25.20 -18.82 11.13
C PRO A 312 -24.36 -17.53 11.12
N MET A 313 -24.36 -16.84 10.00
CA MET A 313 -23.68 -15.55 9.81
C MET A 313 -24.66 -14.38 9.72
N ASP A 314 -25.95 -14.62 10.01
CA ASP A 314 -26.98 -13.60 10.03
C ASP A 314 -26.80 -12.60 11.18
N TYR A 315 -27.27 -11.39 10.98
CA TYR A 315 -27.41 -10.34 12.01
C TYR A 315 -28.88 -10.25 12.42
N PHE A 316 -29.13 -10.15 13.72
CA PHE A 316 -30.48 -9.87 14.25
C PHE A 316 -30.59 -8.39 14.58
N ASP A 317 -31.46 -7.70 13.87
CA ASP A 317 -31.81 -6.31 14.16
C ASP A 317 -32.88 -6.25 15.27
N ASP A 318 -32.47 -5.81 16.46
CA ASP A 318 -33.34 -5.70 17.60
C ASP A 318 -34.47 -4.66 17.45
N GLU A 319 -34.24 -3.64 16.61
CA GLU A 319 -35.21 -2.54 16.40
C GLU A 319 -36.31 -2.96 15.43
N LYS A 320 -35.89 -3.62 14.33
CA LYS A 320 -36.80 -4.11 13.27
C LYS A 320 -37.38 -5.50 13.59
N LYS A 321 -36.77 -6.23 14.53
CA LYS A 321 -37.11 -7.63 14.85
C LYS A 321 -36.93 -8.58 13.66
N GLU A 322 -35.98 -8.31 12.81
CA GLU A 322 -35.68 -9.06 11.60
C GLU A 322 -34.27 -9.64 11.61
N LYS A 323 -34.08 -10.69 10.84
CA LYS A 323 -32.77 -11.29 10.60
C LYS A 323 -32.40 -11.13 9.12
N TYR A 324 -31.16 -10.76 8.86
CA TYR A 324 -30.60 -10.71 7.51
C TYR A 324 -29.10 -10.99 7.54
N ILE A 325 -28.52 -11.39 6.42
CA ILE A 325 -27.09 -11.43 6.22
C ILE A 325 -26.68 -10.04 5.76
N PRO A 326 -25.75 -9.34 6.45
CA PRO A 326 -25.33 -8.00 6.04
C PRO A 326 -24.66 -7.99 4.67
N TYR A 327 -24.81 -6.88 3.95
CA TYR A 327 -23.99 -6.57 2.79
C TYR A 327 -22.67 -5.98 3.24
N VAL A 328 -21.66 -6.08 2.39
CA VAL A 328 -20.28 -5.68 2.74
C VAL A 328 -19.73 -4.73 1.70
N ILE A 329 -19.23 -3.60 2.17
CA ILE A 329 -18.40 -2.70 1.38
C ILE A 329 -16.95 -2.89 1.82
N GLU A 330 -16.09 -3.21 0.87
CA GLU A 330 -14.67 -3.51 1.07
C GLU A 330 -13.79 -2.42 0.47
N PRO A 331 -13.28 -1.45 1.23
CA PRO A 331 -12.10 -0.68 0.84
C PRO A 331 -10.83 -1.46 1.18
N SER A 332 -10.11 -1.95 0.17
CA SER A 332 -8.87 -2.70 0.29
C SER A 332 -7.69 -1.95 -0.32
N LEU A 333 -6.61 -1.78 0.44
CA LEU A 333 -5.42 -1.02 0.07
C LEU A 333 -4.15 -1.82 0.30
N GLY A 334 -3.28 -1.87 -0.70
CA GLY A 334 -1.92 -2.39 -0.54
C GLY A 334 -1.01 -1.40 0.19
N ALA A 335 -0.56 -1.73 1.42
CA ALA A 335 0.32 -0.85 2.19
C ALA A 335 1.64 -0.57 1.47
N ASP A 336 2.19 -1.55 0.77
CA ASP A 336 3.43 -1.42 0.00
C ASP A 336 3.23 -0.51 -1.23
N ARG A 337 2.11 -0.67 -1.95
CA ARG A 337 1.76 0.14 -3.11
C ARG A 337 1.55 1.61 -2.75
N VAL A 338 0.77 1.89 -1.71
CA VAL A 338 0.52 3.28 -1.31
C VAL A 338 1.76 3.94 -0.71
N THR A 339 2.62 3.17 -0.01
CA THR A 339 3.92 3.68 0.46
C THR A 339 4.80 4.07 -0.72
N LEU A 340 4.82 3.26 -1.80
CA LEU A 340 5.50 3.61 -3.05
C LEU A 340 4.88 4.84 -3.71
N ALA A 341 3.56 4.95 -3.75
CA ALA A 341 2.87 6.11 -4.31
C ALA A 341 3.24 7.41 -3.56
N PHE A 342 3.25 7.39 -2.22
CA PHE A 342 3.71 8.55 -1.44
C PHE A 342 5.17 8.88 -1.70
N LEU A 343 6.04 7.88 -1.85
CA LEU A 343 7.44 8.11 -2.21
C LEU A 343 7.56 8.74 -3.60
N CYS A 344 6.80 8.25 -4.58
CA CYS A 344 6.76 8.81 -5.93
C CYS A 344 6.18 10.23 -5.95
N ALA A 345 5.07 10.48 -5.26
CA ALA A 345 4.46 11.80 -5.19
C ALA A 345 5.39 12.83 -4.54
N ALA A 346 6.06 12.42 -3.46
CA ALA A 346 6.96 13.29 -2.70
C ALA A 346 8.26 13.66 -3.43
N TYR A 347 8.74 12.84 -4.37
CA TYR A 347 10.03 13.04 -5.04
C TYR A 347 10.01 14.26 -5.95
N ASP A 348 10.99 15.16 -5.77
CA ASP A 348 11.23 16.29 -6.66
C ASP A 348 12.74 16.63 -6.77
N GLU A 349 13.10 17.29 -7.88
CA GLU A 349 14.42 17.85 -8.16
C GLU A 349 14.25 19.32 -8.48
N GLU A 350 14.52 20.18 -7.51
CA GLU A 350 14.35 21.62 -7.61
C GLU A 350 15.65 22.34 -7.90
N ASN A 351 15.63 23.26 -8.87
CA ASN A 351 16.75 24.19 -9.07
C ASN A 351 16.57 25.41 -8.16
N ILE A 352 17.35 25.49 -7.10
CA ILE A 352 17.36 26.62 -6.16
C ILE A 352 18.48 27.61 -6.48
N GLY A 353 19.25 27.39 -7.54
CA GLY A 353 20.23 28.31 -8.07
C GLY A 353 19.64 29.23 -9.15
N THR A 354 20.53 29.87 -9.89
CA THR A 354 20.16 30.69 -11.05
C THR A 354 20.26 29.88 -12.35
N GLU A 355 19.69 30.39 -13.44
CA GLU A 355 19.86 29.76 -14.78
C GLU A 355 21.32 29.63 -15.20
N GLU A 356 22.14 30.65 -14.86
CA GLU A 356 23.58 30.67 -15.19
C GLU A 356 24.40 29.74 -14.27
N LYS A 357 23.94 29.51 -13.03
CA LYS A 357 24.58 28.65 -12.06
C LYS A 357 23.52 27.80 -11.36
N PRO A 358 23.09 26.71 -12.01
CA PRO A 358 22.08 25.85 -11.41
C PRO A 358 22.63 25.15 -10.17
N ASP A 359 21.77 25.09 -9.13
CA ASP A 359 22.01 24.35 -7.91
C ASP A 359 20.80 23.47 -7.63
N VAL A 360 20.87 22.22 -8.04
CA VAL A 360 19.77 21.27 -7.94
C VAL A 360 19.76 20.60 -6.57
N ARG A 361 18.64 20.68 -5.88
CA ARG A 361 18.37 19.88 -4.68
C ARG A 361 17.39 18.75 -5.01
N THR A 362 17.69 17.54 -4.55
CA THR A 362 16.73 16.46 -4.46
C THR A 362 15.99 16.60 -3.14
N VAL A 363 14.67 16.49 -3.17
CA VAL A 363 13.81 16.64 -1.99
C VAL A 363 12.66 15.65 -2.04
N LEU A 364 12.25 15.17 -0.87
CA LEU A 364 11.04 14.38 -0.69
C LEU A 364 10.01 15.21 0.08
N HIS A 365 8.98 15.67 -0.60
CA HIS A 365 7.90 16.50 -0.04
C HIS A 365 6.85 15.66 0.70
N PHE A 366 7.27 14.79 1.61
CA PHE A 366 6.31 14.04 2.42
C PHE A 366 5.44 14.95 3.26
N HIS A 367 4.14 14.62 3.34
CA HIS A 367 3.30 15.17 4.38
C HIS A 367 3.95 14.94 5.76
N PRO A 368 3.97 15.92 6.68
CA PRO A 368 4.64 15.77 7.98
C PRO A 368 4.25 14.52 8.76
N ALA A 369 2.99 14.10 8.68
CA ALA A 369 2.52 12.84 9.28
C ALA A 369 3.21 11.60 8.73
N LEU A 370 3.63 11.59 7.46
CA LEU A 370 4.26 10.45 6.79
C LEU A 370 5.78 10.44 6.89
N ALA A 371 6.42 11.61 7.02
CA ALA A 371 7.87 11.74 7.03
C ALA A 371 8.53 10.75 8.01
N PRO A 372 9.53 9.95 7.56
CA PRO A 372 10.19 8.96 8.43
C PRO A 372 10.97 9.59 9.57
N VAL A 373 11.68 10.66 9.30
CA VAL A 373 12.31 11.53 10.29
C VAL A 373 11.48 12.80 10.38
N LYS A 374 11.05 13.16 11.58
CA LYS A 374 10.20 14.34 11.81
C LYS A 374 11.02 15.62 11.94
N ILE A 375 12.15 15.52 12.61
CA ILE A 375 12.98 16.67 12.97
C ILE A 375 14.45 16.28 12.81
N GLY A 376 15.21 17.08 12.05
CA GLY A 376 16.66 17.03 12.02
C GLY A 376 17.25 18.03 13.00
N VAL A 377 18.07 17.61 13.97
CA VAL A 377 18.74 18.50 14.91
C VAL A 377 20.19 18.70 14.46
N LEU A 378 20.52 19.94 14.13
CA LEU A 378 21.77 20.31 13.45
C LEU A 378 22.50 21.43 14.24
N PRO A 379 23.60 21.16 14.93
CA PRO A 379 24.38 22.24 15.52
C PRO A 379 25.00 23.10 14.41
N LEU A 380 24.98 24.43 14.52
CA LEU A 380 25.62 25.31 13.53
C LEU A 380 27.13 25.05 13.44
N SER A 381 27.74 24.75 14.57
CA SER A 381 29.16 24.43 14.73
C SER A 381 29.33 23.21 15.64
N LYS A 382 30.36 22.39 15.40
CA LYS A 382 30.72 21.28 16.31
C LYS A 382 30.92 21.70 17.78
N LYS A 383 31.28 22.96 18.01
CA LYS A 383 31.44 23.50 19.39
C LYS A 383 30.13 23.55 20.16
N LEU A 384 29.01 23.62 19.44
CA LEU A 384 27.66 23.69 19.99
C LEU A 384 27.01 22.30 20.10
N GLY A 385 27.77 21.22 19.80
CA GLY A 385 27.25 19.86 19.73
C GLY A 385 26.60 19.37 21.02
N GLU A 386 27.26 19.64 22.19
CA GLU A 386 26.75 19.19 23.50
C GLU A 386 25.36 19.76 23.81
N GLU A 387 25.14 21.05 23.53
CA GLU A 387 23.84 21.68 23.78
C GLU A 387 22.78 21.24 22.73
N ALA A 388 23.19 21.11 21.47
CA ALA A 388 22.30 20.57 20.42
C ALA A 388 21.88 19.14 20.74
N GLU A 389 22.77 18.30 21.30
CA GLU A 389 22.42 16.91 21.70
C GLU A 389 21.40 16.91 22.86
N LYS A 390 21.36 17.89 23.73
CA LYS A 390 20.35 18.03 24.78
C LYS A 390 18.97 18.30 24.14
N VAL A 391 18.93 19.20 23.16
CA VAL A 391 17.68 19.47 22.38
C VAL A 391 17.23 18.24 21.64
N TYR A 392 18.16 17.54 20.98
CA TYR A 392 17.87 16.27 20.30
C TYR A 392 17.29 15.22 21.25
N ALA A 393 17.95 15.00 22.40
CA ALA A 393 17.49 14.02 23.39
C ALA A 393 16.10 14.33 23.95
N GLU A 394 15.76 15.61 24.09
CA GLU A 394 14.42 16.03 24.54
C GLU A 394 13.37 15.75 23.44
N LEU A 395 13.63 16.13 22.18
CA LEU A 395 12.71 15.94 21.07
C LEU A 395 12.48 14.45 20.73
N CYS A 396 13.51 13.60 20.87
CA CYS A 396 13.41 12.15 20.65
C CYS A 396 12.41 11.43 21.57
N LYS A 397 12.01 12.05 22.70
CA LYS A 397 10.96 11.48 23.56
C LYS A 397 9.57 11.47 22.89
N TYR A 398 9.39 12.32 21.89
CA TYR A 398 8.08 12.56 21.25
C TYR A 398 8.09 12.24 19.76
N TYR A 399 9.23 12.40 19.07
CA TYR A 399 9.33 12.32 17.62
C TYR A 399 10.52 11.49 17.19
N ASN A 400 10.46 10.87 16.02
CA ASN A 400 11.63 10.28 15.39
C ASN A 400 12.52 11.39 14.83
N CYS A 401 13.69 11.59 15.45
CA CYS A 401 14.62 12.66 15.13
C CYS A 401 15.95 12.08 14.63
N GLU A 402 16.65 12.85 13.79
CA GLU A 402 18.06 12.63 13.46
C GLU A 402 18.94 13.76 13.97
N TYR A 403 20.15 13.40 14.38
CA TYR A 403 21.20 14.36 14.73
C TYR A 403 22.33 14.29 13.71
N ASP A 404 22.75 15.44 13.15
CA ASP A 404 23.82 15.49 12.16
C ASP A 404 24.76 16.70 12.38
N ASP A 405 26.01 16.41 12.67
CA ASP A 405 27.08 17.40 12.84
C ASP A 405 28.15 17.34 11.72
N ARG A 406 27.94 16.53 10.67
CA ARG A 406 28.93 16.25 9.63
C ARG A 406 28.91 17.30 8.52
N GLY A 407 30.08 17.87 8.19
CA GLY A 407 30.20 18.86 7.12
C GLY A 407 29.67 20.24 7.52
N ASN A 408 29.36 21.07 6.53
CA ASN A 408 28.75 22.38 6.77
C ASN A 408 27.22 22.30 6.87
N ILE A 409 26.61 23.34 7.43
CA ILE A 409 25.15 23.36 7.68
C ILE A 409 24.32 23.20 6.39
N GLY A 410 24.74 23.78 5.27
CA GLY A 410 24.04 23.65 4.00
C GLY A 410 23.99 22.19 3.51
N LYS A 411 25.07 21.41 3.69
CA LYS A 411 25.09 19.97 3.35
C LYS A 411 24.20 19.14 4.28
N ARG A 412 24.07 19.56 5.55
CA ARG A 412 23.18 18.89 6.51
C ARG A 412 21.72 19.10 6.13
N TYR A 413 21.32 20.31 5.77
CA TYR A 413 19.98 20.59 5.27
C TYR A 413 19.67 19.75 4.02
N ARG A 414 20.63 19.66 3.06
CA ARG A 414 20.44 18.85 1.85
C ARG A 414 20.17 17.38 2.13
N ARG A 415 20.90 16.80 3.10
CA ARG A 415 20.67 15.41 3.51
C ARG A 415 19.30 15.20 4.12
N GLN A 416 18.81 16.17 4.91
CA GLN A 416 17.45 16.10 5.48
C GLN A 416 16.37 16.34 4.43
N ASP A 417 16.59 17.24 3.46
CA ASP A 417 15.70 17.43 2.33
C ASP A 417 15.55 16.13 1.50
N GLU A 418 16.67 15.44 1.22
CA GLU A 418 16.69 14.18 0.47
C GLU A 418 15.92 13.02 1.11
N ILE A 419 15.81 12.99 2.42
CA ILE A 419 15.05 11.96 3.17
C ILE A 419 13.65 12.43 3.57
N GLY A 420 13.31 13.68 3.24
CA GLY A 420 11.98 14.23 3.44
C GLY A 420 11.66 14.69 4.85
N THR A 421 12.67 15.02 5.65
CA THR A 421 12.50 15.60 6.99
C THR A 421 11.84 16.98 6.89
N PRO A 422 10.62 17.18 7.44
CA PRO A 422 9.88 18.43 7.23
C PRO A 422 10.48 19.63 7.98
N PHE A 423 11.14 19.41 9.11
CA PHE A 423 11.69 20.47 9.92
C PHE A 423 13.12 20.18 10.36
N CYS A 424 13.98 21.21 10.30
CA CYS A 424 15.32 21.16 10.86
C CYS A 424 15.46 22.19 11.97
N VAL A 425 15.94 21.74 13.12
CA VAL A 425 16.25 22.57 14.30
C VAL A 425 17.75 22.84 14.31
N THR A 426 18.16 24.10 14.22
CA THR A 426 19.57 24.49 14.28
C THR A 426 19.84 25.19 15.59
N TYR A 427 20.76 24.63 16.40
CA TYR A 427 21.33 25.26 17.57
C TYR A 427 22.52 26.09 17.10
N ASP A 428 22.47 27.39 17.32
CA ASP A 428 23.46 28.37 16.88
C ASP A 428 24.08 29.13 18.08
N PHE A 429 24.96 30.08 17.82
CA PHE A 429 25.63 30.84 18.88
C PHE A 429 24.68 31.74 19.65
N ASP A 430 23.65 32.28 18.99
CA ASP A 430 22.65 33.12 19.65
C ASP A 430 21.77 32.28 20.61
N SER A 431 21.69 30.97 20.37
CA SER A 431 20.93 30.03 21.21
C SER A 431 21.42 29.97 22.66
N GLU A 432 22.72 30.22 22.87
CA GLU A 432 23.31 30.28 24.21
C GLU A 432 22.84 31.53 24.98
N GLU A 433 22.48 32.60 24.26
CA GLU A 433 22.09 33.88 24.87
C GLU A 433 20.56 33.98 25.04
N ASP A 434 19.79 33.57 24.00
CA ASP A 434 18.36 33.78 23.97
C ASP A 434 17.53 32.54 24.33
N GLY A 435 18.16 31.36 24.48
CA GLY A 435 17.47 30.10 24.78
C GLY A 435 16.50 29.65 23.68
N ALA A 436 16.75 30.05 22.42
CA ALA A 436 15.94 29.69 21.26
C ALA A 436 16.79 29.02 20.19
N VAL A 437 16.16 28.34 19.28
CA VAL A 437 16.78 27.67 18.13
C VAL A 437 16.14 28.16 16.84
N THR A 438 16.83 27.99 15.73
CA THR A 438 16.28 28.27 14.43
C THR A 438 15.57 27.00 13.90
N VAL A 439 14.29 27.10 13.57
CA VAL A 439 13.51 26.05 12.91
C VAL A 439 13.38 26.39 11.43
N ARG A 440 13.87 25.49 10.55
CA ARG A 440 13.76 25.63 9.09
C ARG A 440 12.68 24.68 8.58
N ASP A 441 11.75 25.20 7.81
CA ASP A 441 10.79 24.45 7.04
C ASP A 441 11.43 23.94 5.74
N ARG A 442 11.24 22.64 5.40
CA ARG A 442 11.80 22.00 4.21
C ARG A 442 11.25 22.58 2.92
N ASP A 443 9.94 22.83 2.88
CA ASP A 443 9.22 23.16 1.64
C ASP A 443 9.41 24.63 1.27
N THR A 444 9.27 25.52 2.23
CA THR A 444 9.44 26.98 2.02
C THR A 444 10.88 27.43 2.16
N MET A 445 11.74 26.66 2.83
CA MET A 445 13.09 27.02 3.28
C MET A 445 13.13 28.24 4.24
N GLU A 446 11.97 28.70 4.67
CA GLU A 446 11.87 29.77 5.67
C GLU A 446 12.37 29.29 7.02
N GLN A 447 12.88 30.23 7.79
CA GLN A 447 13.45 30.01 9.11
C GLN A 447 12.79 30.92 10.13
N GLU A 448 12.42 30.34 11.25
CA GLU A 448 11.87 31.12 12.38
C GLU A 448 12.58 30.77 13.67
N ARG A 449 12.56 31.73 14.62
CA ARG A 449 13.17 31.56 15.92
C ARG A 449 12.17 31.06 16.94
N VAL A 450 12.44 29.90 17.56
CA VAL A 450 11.53 29.24 18.51
C VAL A 450 12.26 28.96 19.81
N LYS A 451 11.68 29.30 20.96
CA LYS A 451 12.25 28.99 22.28
C LYS A 451 12.34 27.45 22.45
N ILE A 452 13.46 27.02 23.07
CA ILE A 452 13.68 25.57 23.29
C ILE A 452 12.56 24.97 24.15
N GLU A 453 12.09 25.72 25.17
CA GLU A 453 10.99 25.30 26.05
C GLU A 453 9.63 25.14 25.30
N ASP A 454 9.44 25.87 24.21
CA ASP A 454 8.19 25.85 23.41
C ASP A 454 8.20 24.81 22.26
N LEU A 455 9.33 24.17 21.95
CA LEU A 455 9.49 23.30 20.81
C LEU A 455 8.48 22.17 20.79
N LYS A 456 8.17 21.58 21.95
CA LYS A 456 7.17 20.52 22.04
C LYS A 456 5.79 21.00 21.56
N ALA A 457 5.31 22.10 22.11
CA ALA A 457 4.00 22.65 21.75
C ALA A 457 3.97 23.19 20.31
N TYR A 458 5.11 23.70 19.83
CA TYR A 458 5.28 24.11 18.44
C TYR A 458 5.10 22.92 17.47
N PHE A 459 5.80 21.82 17.72
CA PHE A 459 5.76 20.66 16.84
C PHE A 459 4.48 19.83 16.98
N GLU A 460 3.83 19.81 18.14
CA GLU A 460 2.49 19.19 18.30
C GLU A 460 1.51 19.74 17.27
N LYS A 461 1.50 21.07 17.04
CA LYS A 461 0.64 21.71 16.03
C LYS A 461 1.06 21.40 14.58
N LYS A 462 2.37 21.23 14.33
CA LYS A 462 2.91 20.97 12.98
C LYS A 462 2.69 19.53 12.51
N PHE A 463 2.54 18.60 13.45
CA PHE A 463 2.35 17.17 13.17
C PHE A 463 0.93 16.68 13.43
N GLU A 464 0.01 17.58 13.77
CA GLU A 464 -1.41 17.27 13.90
C GLU A 464 -1.97 16.80 12.54
N TYR A 465 -2.69 15.64 12.57
CA TYR A 465 -3.24 15.00 11.38
C TYR A 465 -4.61 14.34 11.68
#